data_663ecce6d60299921ce990a40924c972
#
_entry.id   663ecce6d60299921ce990a40924c972
#
_cell.length_a   1.000
_cell.length_b   1.000
_cell.length_c   1.000
_cell.angle_alpha   90.00
_cell.angle_beta   90.00
_cell.angle_gamma   90.00
#
_symmetry.space_group_name_H-M   'P 1'
#
loop_
_entity.id
_entity.type
_entity.pdbx_description
1 polymer ?
#
loop_
_entity_poly.entity_id
_entity_poly.type
_entity_poly.pdbx_seq_one_letter_code
_entity_poly.pdbx_strand_id
1 'polypeptide(L)'
;LTTRARIVYASKDRVADGEVTTYEDLADPKWKGRICTRPFTDDYNVALTAAYLAHHGEADTVKWLEGVKSNLAKKPEGNDRGQVKSIWAKECDISLGNTYYMGQMLADPEQKDWAESVRIVFPKFENGGTHVIVSGVAMTKSAPNKDAALKLMEFLASDEAQKIYAETNNEFPIKAGVERSEL
;
A
#
# COMPACT_ATOMS: atom_id res chain seq x y z
N LEU A 1 3.77 -12.94 -9.04
CA LEU A 1 4.03 -12.26 -10.32
C LEU A 1 4.55 -10.84 -10.13
N THR A 2 3.97 -10.09 -9.18
CA THR A 2 4.35 -8.73 -8.84
C THR A 2 4.25 -8.50 -7.34
N THR A 3 4.84 -7.42 -6.85
CA THR A 3 4.68 -6.97 -5.47
C THR A 3 4.29 -5.50 -5.42
N ARG A 4 3.65 -5.08 -4.33
CA ARG A 4 3.38 -3.70 -3.95
C ARG A 4 3.55 -3.54 -2.46
N ALA A 5 4.07 -2.42 -2.05
CA ALA A 5 4.22 -2.12 -0.64
C ALA A 5 2.98 -1.44 -0.07
N ARG A 6 2.61 -1.77 1.16
CA ARG A 6 1.65 -1.02 1.95
C ARG A 6 2.40 0.09 2.65
N ILE A 7 2.17 1.32 2.24
CA ILE A 7 2.96 2.49 2.62
C ILE A 7 2.10 3.54 3.34
N VAL A 8 2.75 4.57 3.82
CA VAL A 8 2.09 5.79 4.29
C VAL A 8 2.24 6.88 3.24
N TYR A 9 1.14 7.46 2.82
CA TYR A 9 1.11 8.76 2.17
C TYR A 9 1.12 9.83 3.24
N ALA A 10 2.08 10.75 3.19
CA ALA A 10 2.26 11.83 4.15
C ALA A 10 2.19 13.17 3.44
N SER A 11 1.44 14.12 3.99
CA SER A 11 1.39 15.50 3.50
C SER A 11 2.79 16.11 3.46
N LYS A 12 3.19 16.68 2.32
CA LYS A 12 4.49 17.34 2.19
C LYS A 12 4.62 18.57 3.09
N ASP A 13 3.51 19.27 3.31
CA ASP A 13 3.50 20.55 4.02
C ASP A 13 3.30 20.43 5.54
N ARG A 14 2.64 19.33 6.00
CA ARG A 14 2.17 19.20 7.38
C ARG A 14 2.81 18.06 8.16
N VAL A 15 3.60 17.24 7.49
CA VAL A 15 4.33 16.12 8.12
C VAL A 15 5.81 16.26 7.78
N ALA A 16 6.65 16.40 8.78
CA ALA A 16 8.09 16.51 8.60
C ALA A 16 8.72 15.18 8.15
N ASP A 17 9.87 15.25 7.49
CA ASP A 17 10.63 14.05 7.13
C ASP A 17 11.07 13.32 8.40
N GLY A 18 10.88 12.00 8.40
CA GLY A 18 11.21 11.16 9.57
C GLY A 18 10.18 11.21 10.71
N GLU A 19 9.08 11.96 10.58
CA GLU A 19 8.05 12.04 11.62
C GLU A 19 7.21 10.76 11.74
N VAL A 20 7.10 9.99 10.66
CA VAL A 20 6.54 8.64 10.63
C VAL A 20 7.52 7.72 9.93
N THR A 21 7.93 6.63 10.58
CA THR A 21 8.97 5.70 10.10
C THR A 21 8.57 4.24 10.25
N THR A 22 7.66 3.95 11.17
CA THR A 22 7.19 2.59 11.47
C THR A 22 5.66 2.51 11.39
N TYR A 23 5.13 1.28 11.32
CA TYR A 23 3.67 1.08 11.45
C TYR A 23 3.19 1.33 12.87
N GLU A 24 4.06 1.11 13.83
CA GLU A 24 3.82 1.36 15.25
C GLU A 24 3.55 2.86 15.50
N ASP A 25 4.26 3.74 14.81
CA ASP A 25 4.08 5.21 14.88
C ASP A 25 2.63 5.66 14.64
N LEU A 26 1.85 4.90 13.86
CA LEU A 26 0.45 5.26 13.57
C LEU A 26 -0.45 5.26 14.80
N ALA A 27 -0.07 4.57 15.87
CA ALA A 27 -0.77 4.54 17.14
C ALA A 27 -0.34 5.67 18.10
N ASP A 28 0.71 6.43 17.77
CA ASP A 28 1.19 7.55 18.60
C ASP A 28 0.09 8.64 18.70
N PRO A 29 -0.27 9.11 19.91
CA PRO A 29 -1.24 10.17 20.12
C PRO A 29 -0.97 11.50 19.38
N LYS A 30 0.27 11.75 18.93
CA LYS A 30 0.60 12.93 18.09
C LYS A 30 -0.21 12.96 16.79
N TRP A 31 -0.71 11.81 16.33
CA TRP A 31 -1.53 11.68 15.13
C TRP A 31 -3.03 11.85 15.37
N LYS A 32 -3.44 12.21 16.58
CA LYS A 32 -4.87 12.36 16.90
C LYS A 32 -5.61 13.31 15.96
N GLY A 33 -6.63 12.79 15.26
CA GLY A 33 -7.39 13.54 14.28
C GLY A 33 -6.64 13.83 12.98
N ARG A 34 -5.55 13.09 12.70
CA ARG A 34 -4.67 13.35 11.55
C ARG A 34 -4.55 12.17 10.57
N ILE A 35 -5.18 11.03 10.88
CA ILE A 35 -5.11 9.82 10.04
C ILE A 35 -6.42 9.62 9.27
N CYS A 36 -6.31 9.41 7.95
CA CYS A 36 -7.36 8.87 7.12
C CYS A 36 -7.02 7.45 6.68
N THR A 37 -8.01 6.60 6.50
CA THR A 37 -7.81 5.25 5.97
C THR A 37 -9.08 4.70 5.36
N ARG A 38 -8.93 3.77 4.43
CA ARG A 38 -10.02 2.89 4.01
C ARG A 38 -10.41 1.94 5.15
N PRO A 39 -11.58 1.29 5.11
CA PRO A 39 -12.00 0.38 6.17
C PRO A 39 -10.97 -0.70 6.49
N PHE A 40 -10.80 -1.05 7.77
CA PHE A 40 -9.94 -2.16 8.19
C PHE A 40 -10.53 -3.55 7.89
N THR A 41 -11.75 -3.60 7.37
CA THR A 41 -12.35 -4.81 6.78
C THR A 41 -11.93 -5.04 5.32
N ASP A 42 -11.19 -4.09 4.74
CA ASP A 42 -10.63 -4.22 3.39
C ASP A 42 -9.39 -5.12 3.39
N ASP A 43 -9.23 -5.92 2.34
CA ASP A 43 -8.19 -6.94 2.22
C ASP A 43 -6.77 -6.41 2.47
N TYR A 44 -6.47 -5.18 2.04
CA TYR A 44 -5.13 -4.61 2.24
C TYR A 44 -4.85 -4.25 3.69
N ASN A 45 -5.84 -3.71 4.40
CA ASN A 45 -5.70 -3.41 5.82
C ASN A 45 -5.79 -4.68 6.68
N VAL A 46 -6.60 -5.68 6.26
CA VAL A 46 -6.61 -7.01 6.88
C VAL A 46 -5.23 -7.66 6.75
N ALA A 47 -4.62 -7.64 5.56
CA ALA A 47 -3.29 -8.19 5.35
C ALA A 47 -2.21 -7.49 6.20
N LEU A 48 -2.24 -6.16 6.29
CA LEU A 48 -1.35 -5.40 7.16
C LEU A 48 -1.57 -5.76 8.64
N THR A 49 -2.83 -5.87 9.08
CA THR A 49 -3.15 -6.25 10.45
C THR A 49 -2.67 -7.67 10.77
N ALA A 50 -2.80 -8.60 9.82
CA ALA A 50 -2.28 -9.96 9.97
C ALA A 50 -0.75 -9.98 10.07
N ALA A 51 -0.06 -9.14 9.28
CA ALA A 51 1.39 -8.98 9.40
C ALA A 51 1.79 -8.38 10.76
N TYR A 52 1.08 -7.35 11.23
CA TYR A 52 1.31 -6.76 12.55
C TYR A 52 1.11 -7.81 13.67
N LEU A 53 0.05 -8.61 13.57
CA LEU A 53 -0.22 -9.73 14.49
C LEU A 53 0.93 -10.75 14.52
N ALA A 54 1.49 -11.07 13.36
CA ALA A 54 2.62 -12.01 13.27
C ALA A 54 3.91 -11.45 13.89
N HIS A 55 4.11 -10.14 13.85
CA HIS A 55 5.28 -9.48 14.43
C HIS A 55 5.17 -9.22 15.94
N HIS A 56 3.97 -8.89 16.44
CA HIS A 56 3.77 -8.36 17.80
C HIS A 56 2.83 -9.20 18.69
N GLY A 57 2.11 -10.16 18.12
CA GLY A 57 1.10 -10.93 18.82
C GLY A 57 -0.22 -10.17 19.01
N GLU A 58 -1.21 -10.88 19.57
CA GLU A 58 -2.60 -10.41 19.62
C GLU A 58 -2.78 -9.17 20.51
N ALA A 59 -2.22 -9.19 21.72
CA ALA A 59 -2.42 -8.12 22.70
C ALA A 59 -1.89 -6.76 22.18
N ASP A 60 -0.71 -6.74 21.57
CA ASP A 60 -0.12 -5.51 21.04
C ASP A 60 -0.77 -5.07 19.73
N THR A 61 -1.27 -6.02 18.92
CA THR A 61 -2.08 -5.69 17.74
C THR A 61 -3.39 -5.00 18.12
N VAL A 62 -4.08 -5.47 19.17
CA VAL A 62 -5.30 -4.81 19.65
C VAL A 62 -5.00 -3.39 20.13
N LYS A 63 -3.95 -3.18 20.92
CA LYS A 63 -3.53 -1.85 21.36
C LYS A 63 -3.21 -0.92 20.18
N TRP A 64 -2.47 -1.43 19.19
CA TRP A 64 -2.14 -0.68 17.99
C TRP A 64 -3.42 -0.27 17.23
N LEU A 65 -4.36 -1.17 17.00
CA LEU A 65 -5.63 -0.88 16.34
C LEU A 65 -6.46 0.17 17.10
N GLU A 66 -6.48 0.09 18.44
CA GLU A 66 -7.16 1.08 19.30
C GLU A 66 -6.49 2.45 19.19
N GLY A 67 -5.15 2.49 19.18
CA GLY A 67 -4.37 3.71 18.98
C GLY A 67 -4.63 4.34 17.62
N VAL A 68 -4.54 3.56 16.53
CA VAL A 68 -4.85 4.03 15.18
C VAL A 68 -6.29 4.53 15.10
N LYS A 69 -7.26 3.79 15.66
CA LYS A 69 -8.67 4.21 15.71
C LYS A 69 -8.85 5.55 16.44
N SER A 70 -8.13 5.77 17.53
CA SER A 70 -8.17 7.02 18.29
C SER A 70 -7.60 8.21 17.54
N ASN A 71 -6.72 7.94 16.54
CA ASN A 71 -6.04 8.94 15.73
C ASN A 71 -6.76 9.28 14.41
N LEU A 72 -7.88 8.61 14.12
CA LEU A 72 -8.63 8.85 12.90
C LEU A 72 -9.21 10.27 12.86
N ALA A 73 -9.05 10.95 11.73
CA ALA A 73 -9.65 12.25 11.45
C ALA A 73 -11.14 12.12 11.11
N LYS A 74 -11.51 11.00 10.49
CA LYS A 74 -12.89 10.70 10.08
C LYS A 74 -13.15 9.20 10.07
N LYS A 75 -14.41 8.83 9.86
CA LYS A 75 -14.81 7.43 9.70
C LYS A 75 -14.08 6.83 8.47
N PRO A 76 -13.49 5.63 8.60
CA PRO A 76 -12.88 4.94 7.47
C PRO A 76 -13.87 4.68 6.34
N GLU A 77 -13.50 5.09 5.13
CA GLU A 77 -14.35 4.96 3.93
C GLU A 77 -13.51 5.01 2.64
N GLY A 78 -14.13 4.68 1.50
CA GLY A 78 -13.52 4.84 0.18
C GLY A 78 -12.32 3.92 -0.07
N ASN A 79 -11.45 4.34 -0.96
CA ASN A 79 -10.23 3.65 -1.39
C ASN A 79 -8.97 4.49 -1.14
N ASP A 80 -7.78 3.95 -1.45
CA ASP A 80 -6.50 4.61 -1.17
C ASP A 80 -6.35 5.97 -1.87
N ARG A 81 -6.82 6.10 -3.13
CA ARG A 81 -6.78 7.40 -3.84
C ARG A 81 -7.68 8.44 -3.19
N GLY A 82 -8.84 8.03 -2.69
CA GLY A 82 -9.74 8.90 -1.90
C GLY A 82 -9.08 9.39 -0.61
N GLN A 83 -8.22 8.58 0.02
CA GLN A 83 -7.46 9.02 1.19
C GLN A 83 -6.42 10.10 0.82
N VAL A 84 -5.72 9.94 -0.32
CA VAL A 84 -4.78 10.96 -0.80
C VAL A 84 -5.52 12.27 -1.12
N LYS A 85 -6.72 12.19 -1.73
CA LYS A 85 -7.61 13.35 -1.91
C LYS A 85 -7.94 14.03 -0.58
N SER A 86 -8.23 13.26 0.47
CA SER A 86 -8.50 13.80 1.81
C SER A 86 -7.28 14.51 2.41
N ILE A 87 -6.06 14.02 2.17
CA ILE A 87 -4.84 14.71 2.58
C ILE A 87 -4.70 16.04 1.83
N TRP A 88 -4.88 16.04 0.50
CA TRP A 88 -4.88 17.23 -0.32
C TRP A 88 -5.92 18.26 0.15
N ALA A 89 -7.12 17.80 0.48
CA ALA A 89 -8.21 18.62 1.02
C ALA A 89 -8.00 19.07 2.49
N LYS A 90 -6.88 18.68 3.12
CA LYS A 90 -6.53 19.00 4.52
C LYS A 90 -7.48 18.40 5.57
N GLU A 91 -8.16 17.34 5.23
CA GLU A 91 -9.02 16.58 6.16
C GLU A 91 -8.20 15.69 7.11
N CYS A 92 -7.01 15.27 6.67
CA CYS A 92 -6.04 14.51 7.45
C CYS A 92 -4.63 14.78 6.92
N ASP A 93 -3.59 14.25 7.59
CA ASP A 93 -2.21 14.53 7.24
C ASP A 93 -1.47 13.29 6.73
N ILE A 94 -1.89 12.11 7.15
CA ILE A 94 -1.34 10.84 6.71
C ILE A 94 -2.43 9.82 6.40
N SER A 95 -2.12 8.86 5.52
CA SER A 95 -2.98 7.71 5.25
C SER A 95 -2.19 6.48 4.85
N LEU A 96 -2.76 5.29 5.09
CA LEU A 96 -2.27 4.04 4.52
C LEU A 96 -2.67 3.91 3.05
N GLY A 97 -1.77 3.41 2.21
CA GLY A 97 -2.04 3.15 0.81
C GLY A 97 -1.05 2.18 0.16
N ASN A 98 -1.30 1.79 -1.07
CA ASN A 98 -0.39 0.97 -1.85
C ASN A 98 0.44 1.83 -2.80
N THR A 99 1.70 1.44 -3.04
CA THR A 99 2.66 2.20 -3.85
C THR A 99 2.17 2.54 -5.25
N TYR A 100 1.55 1.60 -5.96
CA TYR A 100 1.17 1.76 -7.36
C TYR A 100 0.14 2.85 -7.61
N TYR A 101 -0.66 3.21 -6.62
CA TYR A 101 -1.62 4.31 -6.76
C TYR A 101 -0.96 5.68 -6.97
N MET A 102 0.26 5.88 -6.49
CA MET A 102 0.99 7.11 -6.75
C MET A 102 1.19 7.32 -8.26
N GLY A 103 1.72 6.32 -8.96
CA GLY A 103 1.90 6.40 -10.41
C GLY A 103 0.60 6.60 -11.17
N GLN A 104 -0.46 5.87 -10.78
CA GLN A 104 -1.79 6.04 -11.40
C GLN A 104 -2.35 7.45 -11.21
N MET A 105 -2.21 8.05 -10.01
CA MET A 105 -2.68 9.41 -9.76
C MET A 105 -1.84 10.47 -10.48
N LEU A 106 -0.52 10.28 -10.57
CA LEU A 106 0.37 11.19 -11.32
C LEU A 106 0.08 11.19 -12.82
N ALA A 107 -0.37 10.06 -13.37
CA ALA A 107 -0.77 9.93 -14.78
C ALA A 107 -2.17 10.49 -15.08
N ASP A 108 -3.00 10.72 -14.07
CA ASP A 108 -4.36 11.23 -14.20
C ASP A 108 -4.42 12.74 -13.92
N PRO A 109 -4.74 13.58 -14.92
CA PRO A 109 -4.79 15.03 -14.74
C PRO A 109 -5.74 15.50 -13.61
N GLU A 110 -6.81 14.75 -13.33
CA GLU A 110 -7.76 15.09 -12.26
C GLU A 110 -7.24 14.76 -10.85
N GLN A 111 -6.25 13.86 -10.76
CA GLN A 111 -5.72 13.35 -9.50
C GLN A 111 -4.28 13.79 -9.23
N LYS A 112 -3.62 14.38 -10.23
CA LYS A 112 -2.21 14.76 -10.16
C LYS A 112 -1.90 15.67 -8.97
N ASP A 113 -2.73 16.69 -8.74
CA ASP A 113 -2.55 17.63 -7.63
C ASP A 113 -2.63 16.91 -6.27
N TRP A 114 -3.47 15.88 -6.16
CA TRP A 114 -3.54 15.08 -4.93
C TRP A 114 -2.23 14.33 -4.70
N ALA A 115 -1.73 13.66 -5.73
CA ALA A 115 -0.46 12.93 -5.68
C ALA A 115 0.72 13.86 -5.36
N GLU A 116 0.77 15.03 -5.97
CA GLU A 116 1.83 16.02 -5.75
C GLU A 116 1.83 16.63 -4.34
N SER A 117 0.68 16.60 -3.64
CA SER A 117 0.56 17.10 -2.26
C SER A 117 1.15 16.17 -1.21
N VAL A 118 1.44 14.93 -1.57
CA VAL A 118 1.94 13.90 -0.64
C VAL A 118 3.28 13.34 -1.08
N ARG A 119 3.99 12.75 -0.13
CA ARG A 119 5.13 11.87 -0.39
C ARG A 119 4.83 10.46 0.09
N ILE A 120 5.52 9.49 -0.50
CA ILE A 120 5.51 8.10 -0.03
C ILE A 120 6.52 7.96 1.11
N VAL A 121 6.08 7.35 2.20
CA VAL A 121 6.93 6.84 3.27
C VAL A 121 6.80 5.33 3.30
N PHE A 122 7.92 4.61 3.32
CA PHE A 122 7.98 3.17 3.50
C PHE A 122 8.16 2.85 4.99
N PRO A 123 7.06 2.69 5.75
CA PRO A 123 7.18 2.36 7.16
C PRO A 123 7.70 0.94 7.30
N LYS A 124 8.45 0.72 8.36
CA LYS A 124 8.97 -0.61 8.71
C LYS A 124 8.29 -1.08 9.98
N PHE A 125 8.19 -2.39 10.17
CA PHE A 125 7.99 -2.92 11.51
C PHE A 125 9.27 -2.71 12.32
N GLU A 126 9.18 -2.47 13.63
CA GLU A 126 10.36 -2.29 14.49
C GLU A 126 11.35 -3.46 14.39
N ASN A 127 10.84 -4.67 14.17
CA ASN A 127 11.61 -5.90 14.03
C ASN A 127 11.61 -6.48 12.60
N GLY A 128 11.33 -5.67 11.59
CA GLY A 128 11.19 -6.17 10.22
C GLY A 128 11.34 -5.08 9.15
N GLY A 129 10.79 -5.36 7.98
CA GLY A 129 10.77 -4.46 6.83
C GLY A 129 9.39 -3.84 6.58
N THR A 130 9.24 -3.20 5.45
CA THR A 130 7.94 -2.73 4.96
C THR A 130 7.08 -3.92 4.53
N HIS A 131 5.80 -3.90 4.89
CA HIS A 131 4.84 -4.91 4.45
C HIS A 131 4.65 -4.87 2.94
N VAL A 132 4.83 -6.01 2.28
CA VAL A 132 4.59 -6.18 0.85
C VAL A 132 3.47 -7.18 0.60
N ILE A 133 2.66 -6.88 -0.41
CA ILE A 133 1.59 -7.75 -0.89
C ILE A 133 2.05 -8.34 -2.21
N VAL A 134 1.88 -9.65 -2.38
CA VAL A 134 2.34 -10.41 -3.54
C VAL A 134 1.16 -10.82 -4.40
N SER A 135 1.28 -10.65 -5.72
CA SER A 135 0.35 -11.23 -6.69
C SER A 135 0.88 -12.58 -7.18
N GLY A 136 0.00 -13.56 -7.18
CA GLY A 136 0.30 -14.92 -7.66
C GLY A 136 -0.62 -15.35 -8.78
N VAL A 137 -0.25 -16.42 -9.46
CA VAL A 137 -1.09 -17.17 -10.40
C VAL A 137 -1.03 -18.65 -10.06
N ALA A 138 -2.14 -19.34 -10.17
CA ALA A 138 -2.21 -20.77 -9.93
C ALA A 138 -3.14 -21.43 -10.95
N MET A 139 -2.77 -22.66 -11.35
CA MET A 139 -3.61 -23.49 -12.20
C MET A 139 -4.53 -24.34 -11.32
N THR A 140 -5.83 -24.31 -11.59
CA THR A 140 -6.77 -25.17 -10.88
C THR A 140 -6.66 -26.60 -11.35
N LYS A 141 -6.96 -27.57 -10.45
CA LYS A 141 -6.94 -29.01 -10.78
C LYS A 141 -7.86 -29.35 -11.96
N SER A 142 -8.97 -28.66 -12.08
CA SER A 142 -9.99 -28.86 -13.10
C SER A 142 -9.90 -27.92 -14.31
N ALA A 143 -8.76 -27.24 -14.48
CA ALA A 143 -8.56 -26.36 -15.64
C ALA A 143 -8.82 -27.12 -16.95
N PRO A 144 -9.73 -26.65 -17.83
CA PRO A 144 -10.07 -27.36 -19.06
C PRO A 144 -9.00 -27.26 -20.15
N ASN A 145 -8.20 -26.21 -20.13
CA ASN A 145 -7.16 -25.90 -21.14
C ASN A 145 -5.77 -25.76 -20.47
N LYS A 146 -5.28 -26.83 -19.83
CA LYS A 146 -4.07 -26.81 -19.02
C LYS A 146 -2.82 -26.33 -19.78
N ASP A 147 -2.63 -26.78 -21.03
CA ASP A 147 -1.46 -26.39 -21.82
C ASP A 147 -1.46 -24.92 -22.16
N ALA A 148 -2.63 -24.35 -22.49
CA ALA A 148 -2.77 -22.93 -22.74
C ALA A 148 -2.58 -22.11 -21.44
N ALA A 149 -3.12 -22.61 -20.32
CA ALA A 149 -2.94 -21.97 -19.03
C ALA A 149 -1.46 -21.98 -18.60
N LEU A 150 -0.73 -23.07 -18.82
CA LEU A 150 0.71 -23.15 -18.53
C LEU A 150 1.49 -22.11 -19.36
N LYS A 151 1.23 -22.04 -20.66
CA LYS A 151 1.87 -21.03 -21.53
C LYS A 151 1.60 -19.61 -21.08
N LEU A 152 0.37 -19.32 -20.63
CA LEU A 152 0.03 -18.01 -20.06
C LEU A 152 0.82 -17.75 -18.76
N MET A 153 0.91 -18.73 -17.86
CA MET A 153 1.67 -18.59 -16.61
C MET A 153 3.17 -18.35 -16.90
N GLU A 154 3.74 -19.05 -17.86
CA GLU A 154 5.13 -18.86 -18.32
C GLU A 154 5.34 -17.45 -18.91
N PHE A 155 4.39 -16.98 -19.74
CA PHE A 155 4.41 -15.62 -20.28
C PHE A 155 4.35 -14.57 -19.16
N LEU A 156 3.43 -14.72 -18.21
CA LEU A 156 3.29 -13.79 -17.08
C LEU A 156 4.54 -13.71 -16.19
N ALA A 157 5.38 -14.74 -16.20
CA ALA A 157 6.68 -14.76 -15.52
C ALA A 157 7.86 -14.32 -16.43
N SER A 158 7.62 -13.99 -17.70
CA SER A 158 8.65 -13.52 -18.63
C SER A 158 9.10 -12.09 -18.34
N ASP A 159 10.27 -11.69 -18.83
CA ASP A 159 10.78 -10.31 -18.72
C ASP A 159 9.82 -9.31 -19.35
N GLU A 160 9.24 -9.68 -20.50
CA GLU A 160 8.26 -8.84 -21.22
C GLU A 160 7.04 -8.53 -20.36
N ALA A 161 6.40 -9.57 -19.79
CA ALA A 161 5.22 -9.38 -18.95
C ALA A 161 5.56 -8.64 -17.65
N GLN A 162 6.71 -8.93 -17.03
CA GLN A 162 7.17 -8.23 -15.82
C GLN A 162 7.42 -6.74 -16.08
N LYS A 163 7.95 -6.39 -17.26
CA LYS A 163 8.11 -5.00 -17.69
C LYS A 163 6.76 -4.31 -17.91
N ILE A 164 5.78 -4.99 -18.53
CA ILE A 164 4.42 -4.47 -18.69
C ILE A 164 3.80 -4.17 -17.32
N TYR A 165 3.92 -5.06 -16.33
CA TYR A 165 3.44 -4.80 -14.97
C TYR A 165 4.10 -3.57 -14.33
N ALA A 166 5.42 -3.43 -14.48
CA ALA A 166 6.14 -2.29 -13.93
C ALA A 166 5.70 -0.97 -14.59
N GLU A 167 5.66 -0.91 -15.92
CA GLU A 167 5.41 0.32 -16.67
C GLU A 167 3.92 0.73 -16.68
N THR A 168 3.01 -0.25 -16.75
CA THR A 168 1.57 0.03 -16.91
C THR A 168 0.85 0.10 -15.56
N ASN A 169 1.18 -0.82 -14.64
CA ASN A 169 0.50 -0.91 -13.35
C ASN A 169 1.26 -0.24 -12.20
N ASN A 170 2.53 0.16 -12.42
CA ASN A 170 3.43 0.68 -11.39
C ASN A 170 3.63 -0.31 -10.23
N GLU A 171 3.53 -1.61 -10.51
CA GLU A 171 3.82 -2.68 -9.54
C GLU A 171 5.30 -3.08 -9.63
N PHE A 172 5.87 -3.51 -8.51
CA PHE A 172 7.26 -3.96 -8.51
C PHE A 172 7.39 -5.34 -9.15
N PRO A 173 8.26 -5.51 -10.18
CA PRO A 173 8.53 -6.82 -10.76
C PRO A 173 9.25 -7.70 -9.74
N ILE A 174 9.03 -9.02 -9.81
CA ILE A 174 9.72 -10.00 -8.95
C ILE A 174 10.90 -10.66 -9.65
N LYS A 175 11.03 -10.50 -10.96
CA LYS A 175 12.10 -11.13 -11.74
C LYS A 175 13.36 -10.30 -11.66
N ALA A 176 14.47 -10.94 -11.31
CA ALA A 176 15.78 -10.28 -11.27
C ALA A 176 16.16 -9.71 -12.64
N GLY A 177 16.67 -8.49 -12.66
CA GLY A 177 17.09 -7.81 -13.89
C GLY A 177 15.99 -7.04 -14.64
N VAL A 178 14.73 -7.16 -14.20
CA VAL A 178 13.63 -6.30 -14.71
C VAL A 178 13.53 -5.05 -13.84
N GLU A 179 13.68 -3.89 -14.46
CA GLU A 179 13.60 -2.61 -13.76
C GLU A 179 12.15 -2.28 -13.35
N ARG A 180 12.00 -1.60 -12.22
CA ARG A 180 10.72 -1.01 -11.82
C ARG A 180 10.40 0.22 -12.67
N SER A 181 9.16 0.73 -12.60
CA SER A 181 8.85 2.05 -13.17
C SER A 181 9.68 3.14 -12.48
N GLU A 182 9.86 4.26 -13.18
CA GLU A 182 10.56 5.44 -12.63
C GLU A 182 9.75 6.16 -11.52
N LEU A 183 8.48 5.82 -11.38
CA LEU A 183 7.53 6.39 -10.43
C LEU A 183 7.49 5.63 -9.11
#